data_25d004d70c94dfed0a22d07f5620f071
#
_entry.id   25d004d70c94dfed0a22d07f5620f071
#
_cell.length_a   1.000
_cell.length_b   1.000
_cell.length_c   1.000
_cell.angle_alpha   90.00
_cell.angle_beta   90.00
_cell.angle_gamma   90.00
#
_symmetry.space_group_name_H-M   'P 1'
#
loop_
_entity.id
_entity.type
_entity.pdbx_description
1 polymer ?
#
loop_
_entity_poly.entity_id
_entity_poly.type
_entity_poly.pdbx_seq_one_letter_code
_entity_poly.pdbx_strand_id
1 'polypeptide(L)'
;MLSNSIIMKQCKRAKGFLPSFTPEIYSLSVDTSLAGAYSFVGINGSNLLPNGITTVNFGTYKNIPVTYSSSFNIAFVVPLNAPAGYYNVVVINTYNSNYSPNINNFYNQNTNSSNSMIYTLT
;
A
#
# COMPACT_ATOMS: atom_id res chain seq x y z
N MET A 1 11.21 7.51 -27.21
CA MET A 1 11.27 7.34 -27.56
C MET A 1 11.33 7.12 -27.60
N LEU A 2 10.79 7.14 -27.35
CA LEU A 2 10.69 6.90 -27.61
C LEU A 2 10.48 6.77 -27.39
N SER A 3 9.94 6.84 -27.25
CA SER A 3 9.75 6.74 -27.39
C SER A 3 9.60 6.61 -27.15
N ASN A 4 9.27 6.52 -27.11
CA ASN A 4 9.19 6.40 -27.26
C ASN A 4 8.94 6.24 -27.19
N SER A 5 8.52 6.30 -26.97
CA SER A 5 8.32 6.19 -27.26
C SER A 5 8.27 5.85 -27.10
N ILE A 6 8.02 5.73 -26.92
CA ILE A 6 8.01 5.41 -27.10
C ILE A 6 7.96 5.21 -26.73
N ILE A 7 7.71 5.23 -26.54
CA ILE A 7 7.71 5.16 -26.56
C ILE A 7 7.46 5.19 -26.38
N MET A 8 7.03 5.20 -26.12
CA MET A 8 6.81 5.30 -26.32
C MET A 8 6.50 5.28 -26.39
N LYS A 9 6.12 5.17 -26.21
CA LYS A 9 5.79 5.20 -26.51
C LYS A 9 5.55 5.23 -26.26
N GLN A 10 5.34 5.38 -25.92
CA GLN A 10 5.21 5.47 -25.91
C GLN A 10 4.93 5.66 -25.53
N CYS A 11 4.64 5.94 -25.33
CA CYS A 11 4.37 6.25 -25.16
C CYS A 11 3.96 6.36 -24.93
N LYS A 12 3.51 6.32 -24.62
CA LYS A 12 3.04 6.56 -24.65
C LYS A 12 2.69 6.73 -24.22
N ARG A 13 2.38 6.69 -23.82
CA ARG A 13 2.18 7.00 -23.53
C ARG A 13 1.96 7.31 -22.87
N ALA A 14 1.71 7.44 -22.45
CA ALA A 14 1.50 7.74 -21.92
C ALA A 14 1.36 7.89 -21.20
N LYS A 15 0.85 8.18 -21.03
CA LYS A 15 0.60 8.19 -20.33
C LYS A 15 0.77 7.69 -19.65
N GLY A 16 0.87 7.65 -19.31
CA GLY A 16 0.92 7.13 -18.62
C GLY A 16 1.35 6.37 -18.34
N PHE A 17 1.62 6.22 -18.16
CA PHE A 17 1.91 5.35 -17.82
C PHE A 17 2.68 5.03 -16.87
N LEU A 18 2.29 5.52 -15.95
CA LEU A 18 2.81 5.09 -14.85
C LEU A 18 2.21 3.86 -14.54
N PRO A 19 2.95 2.94 -14.28
CA PRO A 19 2.46 1.69 -14.04
C PRO A 19 1.65 1.78 -12.84
N SER A 20 0.65 1.03 -12.80
CA SER A 20 -0.16 1.07 -11.76
C SER A 20 0.48 0.25 -10.73
N PHE A 21 0.90 0.77 -9.66
CA PHE A 21 1.37 0.00 -8.55
C PHE A 21 0.23 -0.10 -7.55
N THR A 22 -0.90 -0.59 -8.02
CA THR A 22 -2.03 -0.81 -7.14
C THR A 22 -1.78 -2.07 -6.35
N PRO A 23 -1.71 -2.00 -5.03
CA PRO A 23 -1.46 -3.18 -4.23
C PRO A 23 -2.70 -4.07 -4.14
N GLU A 24 -2.50 -5.32 -3.79
CA GLU A 24 -3.60 -6.24 -3.63
C GLU A 24 -3.31 -7.13 -2.44
N ILE A 25 -4.31 -7.45 -1.64
CA ILE A 25 -4.16 -8.36 -0.51
C ILE A 25 -4.75 -9.69 -0.91
N TYR A 26 -3.99 -10.76 -0.77
CA TYR A 26 -4.48 -12.11 -1.01
C TYR A 26 -4.92 -12.75 0.28
N SER A 27 -4.17 -12.58 1.33
CA SER A 27 -4.50 -13.20 2.61
C SER A 27 -3.76 -12.52 3.76
N LEU A 28 -4.26 -12.73 4.96
CA LEU A 28 -3.61 -12.29 6.19
C LEU A 28 -3.15 -13.54 6.92
N SER A 29 -2.03 -13.44 7.62
CA SER A 29 -1.50 -14.59 8.37
C SER A 29 -2.44 -14.99 9.50
N VAL A 30 -3.12 -13.99 10.09
CA VAL A 30 -4.16 -14.24 11.06
C VAL A 30 -5.19 -13.15 10.85
N ASP A 31 -6.43 -13.40 11.17
CA ASP A 31 -7.48 -12.41 10.98
C ASP A 31 -8.24 -12.12 12.25
N THR A 32 -7.76 -12.58 13.39
CA THR A 32 -8.41 -12.31 14.66
C THR A 32 -7.37 -12.36 15.77
N SER A 33 -7.53 -11.50 16.77
CA SER A 33 -6.71 -11.52 17.96
C SER A 33 -7.43 -10.76 19.07
N LEU A 34 -6.85 -10.76 20.27
CA LEU A 34 -7.43 -10.05 21.40
C LEU A 34 -7.06 -8.58 21.33
N ALA A 35 -8.01 -7.71 21.63
CA ALA A 35 -7.73 -6.29 21.71
C ALA A 35 -6.73 -6.05 22.84
N GLY A 36 -5.77 -5.19 22.55
CA GLY A 36 -4.74 -4.85 23.55
C GLY A 36 -3.57 -5.80 23.58
N ALA A 37 -3.64 -6.93 22.90
CA ALA A 37 -2.52 -7.85 22.84
C ALA A 37 -1.64 -7.51 21.66
N TYR A 38 -0.35 -7.77 21.78
CA TYR A 38 0.57 -7.54 20.67
C TYR A 38 0.29 -8.58 19.59
N SER A 39 0.04 -8.13 18.41
CA SER A 39 -0.25 -9.04 17.30
C SER A 39 0.47 -8.55 16.04
N PHE A 40 1.31 -9.41 15.50
CA PHE A 40 2.10 -9.13 14.31
C PHE A 40 1.43 -9.88 13.17
N VAL A 41 0.95 -9.16 12.19
CA VAL A 41 0.13 -9.74 11.14
C VAL A 41 0.84 -9.66 9.81
N GLY A 42 1.02 -10.79 9.16
CA GLY A 42 1.60 -10.84 7.83
C GLY A 42 0.53 -10.64 6.78
N ILE A 43 0.88 -9.92 5.74
CA ILE A 43 0.02 -9.71 4.58
C ILE A 43 0.69 -10.34 3.38
N ASN A 44 -0.03 -11.23 2.72
CA ASN A 44 0.42 -11.82 1.48
C ASN A 44 -0.34 -11.13 0.36
N GLY A 45 0.34 -10.57 -0.59
CA GLY A 45 -0.30 -9.82 -1.65
C GLY A 45 0.61 -9.56 -2.82
N SER A 46 0.40 -8.45 -3.51
CA SER A 46 1.22 -8.07 -4.65
C SER A 46 1.38 -6.56 -4.71
N ASN A 47 2.41 -6.12 -5.38
CA ASN A 47 2.75 -4.71 -5.55
C ASN A 47 2.96 -4.02 -4.22
N LEU A 48 3.59 -4.70 -3.28
CA LEU A 48 3.95 -4.15 -1.99
C LEU A 48 5.35 -3.56 -2.12
N LEU A 49 5.53 -2.32 -1.71
CA LEU A 49 6.74 -1.57 -2.03
C LEU A 49 7.50 -1.15 -0.78
N PRO A 50 8.83 -1.09 -0.88
CA PRO A 50 9.67 -0.78 0.28
C PRO A 50 9.76 0.70 0.58
N ASN A 51 10.56 1.02 1.56
CA ASN A 51 10.97 2.40 1.86
C ASN A 51 9.82 3.31 2.26
N GLY A 52 8.84 2.77 2.93
CA GLY A 52 7.74 3.58 3.44
C GLY A 52 6.66 3.90 2.42
N ILE A 53 6.80 3.39 1.19
CA ILE A 53 5.78 3.64 0.18
C ILE A 53 4.51 2.89 0.53
N THR A 54 4.64 1.63 0.96
CA THR A 54 3.49 0.83 1.34
C THR A 54 3.25 0.98 2.83
N THR A 55 2.03 1.31 3.19
CA THR A 55 1.60 1.38 4.59
C THR A 55 0.27 0.66 4.71
N VAL A 56 -0.21 0.49 5.93
CA VAL A 56 -1.46 -0.21 6.19
C VAL A 56 -2.42 0.72 6.90
N ASN A 57 -3.67 0.67 6.49
CA ASN A 57 -4.75 1.31 7.22
C ASN A 57 -5.52 0.18 7.91
N PHE A 58 -5.74 0.33 9.21
CA PHE A 58 -6.47 -0.64 10.01
C PHE A 58 -7.68 0.12 10.56
N GLY A 59 -8.79 0.03 9.89
CA GLY A 59 -9.97 0.82 10.22
C GLY A 59 -9.64 2.31 10.11
N THR A 60 -9.80 3.04 11.19
CA THR A 60 -9.48 4.46 11.20
C THR A 60 -8.02 4.75 11.56
N TYR A 61 -7.24 3.72 11.86
CA TYR A 61 -5.82 3.89 12.15
C TYR A 61 -5.07 3.86 10.83
N LYS A 62 -4.49 4.99 10.47
CA LYS A 62 -3.93 5.18 9.13
C LYS A 62 -2.43 5.18 9.13
N ASN A 63 -1.88 4.89 7.97
CA ASN A 63 -0.44 5.00 7.72
C ASN A 63 0.43 4.20 8.69
N ILE A 64 0.00 3.01 9.01
CA ILE A 64 0.77 2.15 9.89
C ILE A 64 1.99 1.65 9.11
N PRO A 65 3.19 1.85 9.61
CA PRO A 65 4.39 1.37 8.92
C PRO A 65 4.45 -0.14 8.91
N VAL A 66 5.10 -0.68 7.92
CA VAL A 66 5.18 -2.12 7.75
C VAL A 66 6.61 -2.60 7.77
N THR A 67 6.79 -3.87 8.10
CA THR A 67 8.05 -4.55 7.92
C THR A 67 7.99 -5.17 6.53
N TYR A 68 8.91 -4.79 5.67
CA TYR A 68 8.90 -5.21 4.28
C TYR A 68 9.79 -6.44 4.10
N SER A 69 9.25 -7.47 3.51
CA SER A 69 10.05 -8.66 3.17
C SER A 69 10.23 -8.77 1.66
N SER A 70 9.17 -8.57 0.90
CA SER A 70 9.25 -8.62 -0.55
C SER A 70 8.02 -7.93 -1.12
N SER A 71 7.94 -7.85 -2.44
CA SER A 71 6.76 -7.25 -3.07
C SER A 71 5.50 -8.10 -2.85
N PHE A 72 5.64 -9.26 -2.26
CA PHE A 72 4.51 -10.14 -2.00
C PHE A 72 4.23 -10.33 -0.52
N ASN A 73 5.11 -9.88 0.36
CA ASN A 73 4.95 -10.11 1.79
C ASN A 73 5.38 -8.93 2.63
N ILE A 74 4.49 -8.45 3.46
CA ILE A 74 4.79 -7.42 4.46
C ILE A 74 4.14 -7.83 5.76
N ALA A 75 4.42 -7.12 6.82
CA ALA A 75 3.79 -7.37 8.11
C ALA A 75 3.59 -6.06 8.84
N PHE A 76 2.62 -6.01 9.71
CA PHE A 76 2.37 -4.83 10.52
C PHE A 76 1.91 -5.26 11.92
N VAL A 77 1.96 -4.33 12.85
CA VAL A 77 1.52 -4.58 14.21
C VAL A 77 0.14 -3.95 14.38
N VAL A 78 -0.80 -4.70 14.90
CA VAL A 78 -2.13 -4.20 15.17
C VAL A 78 -2.04 -3.12 16.23
N PRO A 79 -2.72 -1.97 16.06
CA PRO A 79 -2.68 -0.92 17.06
C PRO A 79 -3.13 -1.43 18.43
N LEU A 80 -2.29 -1.22 19.44
CA LEU A 80 -2.55 -1.76 20.77
C LEU A 80 -3.72 -1.11 21.46
N ASN A 81 -4.08 0.09 21.05
CA ASN A 81 -5.19 0.79 21.67
C ASN A 81 -6.49 0.67 20.89
N ALA A 82 -6.52 -0.17 19.88
CA ALA A 82 -7.75 -0.38 19.13
C ALA A 82 -8.71 -1.24 19.95
N PRO A 83 -9.95 -0.82 20.12
CA PRO A 83 -10.90 -1.61 20.90
C PRO A 83 -11.41 -2.82 20.11
N ALA A 84 -12.07 -3.73 20.79
CA ALA A 84 -12.65 -4.89 20.14
C ALA A 84 -13.62 -4.43 19.05
N GLY A 85 -13.65 -5.14 17.96
CA GLY A 85 -14.53 -4.80 16.84
C GLY A 85 -13.99 -5.37 15.54
N TYR A 86 -14.62 -4.97 14.45
CA TYR A 86 -14.23 -5.39 13.12
C TYR A 86 -13.52 -4.23 12.42
N TYR A 87 -12.41 -4.54 11.75
CA TYR A 87 -11.61 -3.51 11.11
C TYR A 87 -11.29 -3.92 9.68
N ASN A 88 -11.38 -2.96 8.78
CA ASN A 88 -10.95 -3.20 7.41
C ASN A 88 -9.45 -3.00 7.33
N VAL A 89 -8.74 -3.97 6.82
CA VAL A 89 -7.31 -3.87 6.57
C VAL A 89 -7.13 -3.54 5.10
N VAL A 90 -6.49 -2.44 4.82
CA VAL A 90 -6.25 -1.99 3.46
C VAL A 90 -4.78 -1.60 3.34
N VAL A 91 -4.16 -1.96 2.25
CA VAL A 91 -2.78 -1.58 1.97
C VAL A 91 -2.80 -0.38 1.05
N ILE A 92 -1.98 0.59 1.35
CA ILE A 92 -1.91 1.83 0.60
C ILE A 92 -0.49 2.04 0.09
N ASN A 93 -0.36 2.29 -1.18
CA ASN A 93 0.91 2.72 -1.75
C ASN A 93 0.82 4.22 -2.01
N THR A 94 1.73 4.98 -1.44
CA THR A 94 1.78 6.43 -1.61
C THR A 94 3.16 6.81 -2.09
N TYR A 95 3.24 7.45 -3.23
CA TYR A 95 4.52 7.88 -3.75
C TYR A 95 4.35 9.16 -4.54
N ASN A 96 5.44 9.86 -4.68
CA ASN A 96 5.44 11.14 -5.37
C ASN A 96 5.91 10.93 -6.76
N SER A 97 5.23 11.54 -7.70
CA SER A 97 5.74 11.54 -9.03
C SER A 97 6.32 12.87 -9.27
N ASN A 98 7.44 13.10 -8.67
CA ASN A 98 7.97 14.41 -8.79
C ASN A 98 9.11 14.50 -9.69
N TYR A 99 9.36 13.54 -10.51
CA TYR A 99 10.47 13.67 -11.32
C TYR A 99 10.18 14.35 -12.57
N SER A 100 9.11 14.88 -12.77
CA SER A 100 8.85 15.60 -13.91
C SER A 100 9.27 16.95 -13.66
N PRO A 101 10.37 17.24 -13.93
CA PRO A 101 10.95 18.42 -13.56
C PRO A 101 10.32 19.64 -13.95
N ASN A 102 9.86 19.73 -15.01
CA ASN A 102 9.48 20.98 -15.43
C ASN A 102 8.17 21.30 -15.12
N ILE A 103 7.53 20.54 -14.55
CA ILE A 103 6.29 20.82 -14.37
C ILE A 103 5.98 21.56 -13.33
N ASN A 104 5.79 22.46 -13.37
CA ASN A 104 5.25 23.28 -12.50
C ASN A 104 5.26 22.77 -11.23
N ASN A 105 6.00 22.11 -11.01
CA ASN A 105 6.09 21.77 -9.86
C ASN A 105 5.15 21.21 -9.11
N PHE A 106 4.54 20.54 -9.43
CA PHE A 106 3.71 20.02 -8.98
C PHE A 106 4.02 18.73 -8.47
N TYR A 107 3.86 18.37 -7.29
CA TYR A 107 4.08 17.17 -6.81
C TYR A 107 2.84 16.53 -6.80
N ASN A 108 2.60 15.49 -7.49
CA ASN A 108 1.45 14.75 -7.43
C ASN A 108 1.77 13.62 -6.54
N GLN A 109 1.12 13.50 -5.43
CA GLN A 109 1.26 12.38 -4.61
C GLN A 109 0.23 11.38 -5.07
N ASN A 110 0.66 10.29 -5.57
CA ASN A 110 -0.23 9.24 -6.06
C ASN A 110 -0.50 8.25 -4.94
N THR A 111 -1.75 7.95 -4.73
CA THR A 111 -2.16 7.02 -3.69
C THR A 111 -3.03 5.95 -4.31
N ASN A 112 -2.61 4.72 -4.15
CA ASN A 112 -3.37 3.57 -4.65
C ASN A 112 -3.70 2.65 -3.48
N SER A 113 -4.95 2.23 -3.41
CA SER A 113 -5.43 1.39 -2.32
C SER A 113 -5.72 -0.01 -2.79
N SER A 114 -5.49 -0.97 -1.93
CA SER A 114 -5.81 -2.36 -2.23
C SER A 114 -7.29 -2.64 -1.94
N ASN A 115 -7.69 -3.85 -2.19
CA ASN A 115 -8.93 -4.40 -1.67
C ASN A 115 -8.83 -4.47 -0.14
N SER A 116 -9.93 -4.66 0.54
CA SER A 116 -9.91 -4.74 2.00
C SER A 116 -10.14 -6.16 2.48
N MET A 117 -9.62 -6.46 3.65
CA MET A 117 -9.89 -7.71 4.34
C MET A 117 -10.28 -7.38 5.77
N ILE A 118 -11.14 -8.20 6.35
CA ILE A 118 -11.66 -7.95 7.69
C ILE A 118 -10.75 -8.59 8.73
N TYR A 119 -10.45 -7.83 9.77
CA TYR A 119 -9.72 -8.32 10.93
C TYR A 119 -10.59 -8.10 12.14
N THR A 120 -10.68 -9.07 13.01
CA THR A 120 -11.54 -8.99 14.19
C THR A 120 -10.71 -8.93 15.46
N LEU A 121 -10.96 -7.92 16.29
CA LEU A 121 -10.40 -7.86 17.64
C LEU A 121 -11.49 -8.26 18.62
N THR A 122 -11.16 -9.18 19.49
CA THR A 122 -12.13 -9.69 20.47
C THR A 122 -11.88 -9.22 21.89
#